data_1165a1fde400f4254aa64df08a61cf2f
#
_entry.id   1165a1fde400f4254aa64df08a61cf2f
#
_cell.length_a   1.000
_cell.length_b   1.000
_cell.length_c   1.000
_cell.angle_alpha   90.00
_cell.angle_beta   90.00
_cell.angle_gamma   90.00
#
_symmetry.space_group_name_H-M   'P 1'
#
loop_
_entity.id
_entity.type
_entity.pdbx_description
1 polymer ?
#
loop_
_entity_poly.entity_id
_entity_poly.type
_entity_poly.pdbx_seq_one_letter_code
_entity_poly.pdbx_strand_id
1 'polypeptide(L)'
;KKCSWHYHVKKDEVFYIQSGAIELVYSTDDDKSKGKIEVLGQGDKFHMPRGTRHQMFALQDTELFEFSTQHSDSDSHRVEPGD
;
A
#
# COMPACT_ATOMS: atom_id res chain seq x y z
N LYS A 1 2.14 -12.98 -4.11
CA LYS A 1 2.61 -11.87 -4.95
C LYS A 1 2.60 -10.58 -4.14
N LYS A 2 3.62 -9.76 -4.28
CA LYS A 2 3.76 -8.52 -3.50
C LYS A 2 4.03 -7.33 -4.42
N CYS A 3 3.61 -6.15 -3.95
CA CYS A 3 3.99 -4.88 -4.55
C CYS A 3 5.35 -4.44 -4.01
N SER A 4 5.94 -3.41 -4.60
CA SER A 4 7.18 -2.84 -4.09
C SER A 4 6.97 -2.13 -2.74
N TRP A 5 8.03 -2.01 -1.97
CA TRP A 5 8.09 -1.14 -0.79
C TRP A 5 8.36 0.27 -1.30
N HIS A 6 7.32 1.11 -1.29
CA HIS A 6 7.37 2.42 -1.95
C HIS A 6 6.53 3.47 -1.23
N TYR A 7 6.65 4.71 -1.67
CA TYR A 7 5.87 5.83 -1.14
C TYR A 7 5.58 6.86 -2.22
N HIS A 8 4.62 7.73 -1.95
CA HIS A 8 4.26 8.88 -2.79
C HIS A 8 4.35 10.15 -1.98
N VAL A 9 4.83 11.24 -2.58
CA VAL A 9 4.97 12.53 -1.89
C VAL A 9 3.88 13.52 -2.26
N LYS A 10 3.13 13.28 -3.35
CA LYS A 10 2.13 14.21 -3.86
C LYS A 10 0.69 13.74 -3.70
N LYS A 11 0.48 12.47 -3.47
CA LYS A 11 -0.89 11.94 -3.41
C LYS A 11 -1.16 11.17 -2.14
N ASP A 12 -2.41 11.27 -1.69
CA ASP A 12 -2.98 10.35 -0.72
C ASP A 12 -3.70 9.24 -1.48
N GLU A 13 -3.74 8.06 -0.90
CA GLU A 13 -4.44 6.91 -1.47
C GLU A 13 -5.40 6.33 -0.44
N VAL A 14 -6.51 5.77 -0.93
CA VAL A 14 -7.40 4.94 -0.12
C VAL A 14 -7.52 3.60 -0.82
N PHE A 15 -7.28 2.53 -0.09
CA PHE A 15 -7.45 1.16 -0.59
C PHE A 15 -8.78 0.60 -0.06
N TYR A 16 -9.55 -0.03 -0.93
CA TYR A 16 -10.78 -0.72 -0.56
C TYR A 16 -10.70 -2.16 -1.06
N ILE A 17 -10.95 -3.10 -0.16
CA ILE A 17 -10.88 -4.52 -0.51
C ILE A 17 -12.27 -4.99 -0.93
N GLN A 18 -12.42 -5.26 -2.22
CA GLN A 18 -13.68 -5.77 -2.77
C GLN A 18 -13.88 -7.24 -2.42
N SER A 19 -12.81 -8.02 -2.53
CA SER A 19 -12.82 -9.45 -2.19
C SER A 19 -11.41 -9.91 -1.87
N GLY A 20 -11.29 -10.98 -1.10
CA GLY A 20 -10.00 -11.53 -0.73
C GLY A 20 -9.44 -10.93 0.54
N ALA A 21 -8.12 -10.98 0.70
CA ALA A 21 -7.41 -10.42 1.85
C ALA A 21 -5.98 -10.09 1.49
N ILE A 22 -5.47 -9.02 2.10
CA ILE A 22 -4.08 -8.62 1.95
C ILE A 22 -3.45 -8.39 3.32
N GLU A 23 -2.13 -8.53 3.38
CA GLU A 23 -1.32 -8.05 4.49
C GLU A 23 -0.67 -6.75 4.04
N LEU A 24 -0.88 -5.69 4.80
CA LEU A 24 -0.33 -4.38 4.52
C LEU A 24 0.75 -4.06 5.54
N VAL A 25 1.96 -3.75 5.05
CA VAL A 25 3.06 -3.26 5.88
C VAL A 25 3.23 -1.78 5.54
N TYR A 26 3.31 -0.92 6.56
CA TYR A 26 3.47 0.52 6.32
C TYR A 26 4.30 1.19 7.41
N SER A 27 4.98 2.26 7.03
CA SER A 27 5.86 3.00 7.94
C SER A 27 6.11 4.41 7.40
N THR A 28 6.43 5.33 8.28
CA THR A 28 6.93 6.65 7.89
C THR A 28 8.45 6.63 7.68
N ASP A 29 9.09 5.48 7.90
CA ASP A 29 10.54 5.27 7.80
C ASP A 29 10.83 4.32 6.64
N ASP A 30 12.01 4.44 6.01
CA ASP A 30 12.44 3.54 4.96
C ASP A 30 12.67 2.11 5.47
N ASP A 31 12.96 1.98 6.76
CA ASP A 31 13.18 0.68 7.38
C ASP A 31 11.85 -0.03 7.65
N LYS A 32 11.57 -1.04 6.83
CA LYS A 32 10.34 -1.82 6.90
C LYS A 32 10.16 -2.52 8.26
N SER A 33 11.25 -2.85 8.93
CA SER A 33 11.20 -3.51 10.24
C SER A 33 10.59 -2.62 11.32
N LYS A 34 10.54 -1.31 11.10
CA LYS A 34 9.90 -0.34 12.00
C LYS A 34 8.43 -0.11 11.64
N GLY A 35 7.94 -0.78 10.62
CA GLY A 35 6.58 -0.62 10.14
C GLY A 35 5.55 -1.33 10.98
N LYS A 36 4.30 -0.99 10.72
CA LYS A 36 3.14 -1.67 11.27
C LYS A 36 2.58 -2.62 10.24
N ILE A 37 1.91 -3.67 10.70
CA ILE A 37 1.31 -4.68 9.85
C ILE A 37 -0.18 -4.70 10.14
N GLU A 38 -1.00 -4.65 9.09
CA GLU A 38 -2.44 -4.83 9.19
C GLU A 38 -2.92 -5.83 8.14
N VAL A 39 -3.87 -6.66 8.51
CA VAL A 39 -4.56 -7.54 7.58
C VAL A 39 -5.89 -6.90 7.23
N LEU A 40 -6.13 -6.72 5.94
CA LEU A 40 -7.37 -6.14 5.43
C LEU A 40 -8.12 -7.21 4.65
N GLY A 41 -9.40 -7.36 4.94
CA GLY A 41 -10.27 -8.30 4.25
C GLY A 41 -11.42 -7.59 3.56
N GLN A 42 -12.33 -8.38 3.01
CA GLN A 42 -13.46 -7.86 2.25
C GLN A 42 -14.22 -6.78 3.02
N GLY A 43 -14.44 -5.65 2.36
CA GLY A 43 -15.16 -4.51 2.95
C GLY A 43 -14.29 -3.54 3.72
N ASP A 44 -13.03 -3.88 3.96
CA ASP A 44 -12.11 -2.99 4.67
C ASP A 44 -11.56 -1.92 3.75
N LYS A 45 -11.27 -0.76 4.31
CA LYS A 45 -10.57 0.31 3.62
C LYS A 45 -9.46 0.87 4.50
N PHE A 46 -8.44 1.41 3.86
CA PHE A 46 -7.29 1.95 4.54
C PHE A 46 -6.82 3.22 3.83
N HIS A 47 -6.68 4.30 4.60
CA HIS A 47 -6.12 5.55 4.07
C HIS A 47 -4.61 5.53 4.20
N MET A 48 -3.93 5.68 3.06
CA MET A 48 -2.48 5.74 2.99
C MET A 48 -2.06 7.18 2.75
N PRO A 49 -1.64 7.91 3.79
CA PRO A 49 -1.20 9.30 3.63
C PRO A 49 0.04 9.41 2.76
N ARG A 50 0.19 10.54 2.08
CA ARG A 50 1.42 10.82 1.31
C ARG A 50 2.65 10.70 2.21
N GLY A 51 3.74 10.21 1.63
CA GLY A 51 4.99 10.01 2.36
C GLY A 51 5.07 8.72 3.15
N THR A 52 3.96 7.99 3.32
CA THR A 52 3.97 6.71 4.02
C THR A 52 4.48 5.62 3.10
N ARG A 53 5.53 4.92 3.52
CA ARG A 53 6.05 3.76 2.81
C ARG A 53 5.11 2.59 3.05
N HIS A 54 4.83 1.82 2.02
CA HIS A 54 3.92 0.69 2.15
C HIS A 54 4.27 -0.42 1.16
N GLN A 55 3.84 -1.63 1.54
CA GLN A 55 3.96 -2.81 0.69
C GLN A 55 2.78 -3.74 1.00
N MET A 56 2.21 -4.32 -0.04
CA MET A 56 1.06 -5.21 0.09
C MET A 56 1.41 -6.61 -0.35
N PHE A 57 0.92 -7.59 0.40
CA PHE A 57 1.06 -9.02 0.10
C PHE A 57 -0.34 -9.62 0.00
N ALA A 58 -0.68 -10.21 -1.14
CA ALA A 58 -1.95 -10.91 -1.28
C ALA A 58 -1.89 -12.22 -0.49
N LEU A 59 -2.84 -12.41 0.42
CA LEU A 59 -2.96 -13.65 1.20
C LEU A 59 -3.82 -14.68 0.49
N GLN A 60 -4.62 -14.24 -0.48
CA GLN A 60 -5.45 -15.04 -1.34
C GLN A 60 -5.76 -14.21 -2.58
N ASP A 61 -6.50 -14.74 -3.54
CA ASP A 61 -6.92 -13.96 -4.70
C ASP A 61 -7.71 -12.75 -4.22
N THR A 62 -7.31 -11.57 -4.64
CA THR A 62 -7.82 -10.31 -4.10
C THR A 62 -8.15 -9.33 -5.22
N GLU A 63 -9.33 -8.72 -5.09
CA GLU A 63 -9.69 -7.55 -5.89
C GLU A 63 -9.70 -6.36 -4.96
N LEU A 64 -8.93 -5.33 -5.30
CA LEU A 64 -8.91 -4.10 -4.53
C LEU A 64 -9.02 -2.90 -5.45
N PHE A 65 -9.60 -1.83 -4.92
CA PHE A 65 -9.67 -0.55 -5.61
C PHE A 65 -8.77 0.45 -4.90
N GLU A 66 -8.07 1.24 -5.70
CA GLU A 66 -7.26 2.34 -5.22
C GLU A 66 -7.87 3.65 -5.67
N PHE A 67 -8.07 4.55 -4.72
CA PHE A 67 -8.54 5.91 -4.99
C PHE A 67 -7.44 6.86 -4.56
N SER A 68 -7.05 7.78 -5.43
CA SER A 68 -5.98 8.72 -5.11
C SER A 68 -6.38 10.15 -5.48
N THR A 69 -5.79 11.12 -4.78
CA THR A 69 -6.07 12.53 -5.01
C THR A 69 -5.41 13.06 -6.28
N GLN A 70 -4.25 12.51 -6.62
CA GLN A 70 -3.48 12.95 -7.78
C GLN A 70 -2.55 11.82 -8.18
N HIS A 71 -2.40 11.59 -9.48
CA HIS A 71 -1.47 10.58 -9.98
C HIS A 71 -0.41 11.21 -10.87
N SER A 72 0.84 10.76 -10.67
CA SER A 72 1.97 11.09 -11.52
C SER A 72 2.97 9.93 -11.43
N ASP A 73 3.43 9.43 -12.58
CA ASP A 73 4.39 8.32 -12.59
C ASP A 73 5.69 8.71 -11.88
N SER A 74 6.07 9.97 -11.94
CA SER A 74 7.28 10.48 -11.28
C SER A 74 7.15 10.55 -9.75
N ASP A 75 5.93 10.38 -9.21
CA ASP A 75 5.68 10.46 -7.78
C ASP A 75 5.81 9.11 -7.07
N SER A 76 6.11 8.04 -7.79
CA SER A 76 6.32 6.73 -7.18
C SER A 76 7.81 6.54 -6.86
N HIS A 77 8.13 6.38 -5.59
CA HIS A 77 9.50 6.26 -5.09
C HIS A 77 9.69 4.90 -4.45
N ARG A 78 10.48 4.04 -5.09
CA ARG A 78 10.72 2.69 -4.60
C ARG A 78 11.86 2.67 -3.61
N VAL A 79 11.63 2.05 -2.46
CA VAL A 79 12.67 1.78 -1.47
C VAL A 79 13.27 0.41 -1.77
N GLU A 80 12.43 -0.59 -2.10
CA GLU A 80 12.88 -1.88 -2.61
C GLU A 80 11.89 -2.41 -3.65
N PRO A 81 12.37 -3.25 -4.61
CA PRO A 81 11.52 -3.73 -5.70
C PRO A 81 10.44 -4.71 -5.23
N GLY A 82 9.37 -4.81 -6.03
CA GLY A 82 8.35 -5.82 -5.86
C GLY A 82 8.67 -7.10 -6.62
N ASP A 83 7.70 -7.97 -6.70
CA ASP A 83 7.77 -9.20 -7.50
C ASP A 83 7.65 -8.91 -9.00
#